data_652fb8d80f6e9470c0898e7ca8c65b03
#
_entry.id   652fb8d80f6e9470c0898e7ca8c65b03
#
_cell.length_a   1.000
_cell.length_b   1.000
_cell.length_c   1.000
_cell.angle_alpha   90.00
_cell.angle_beta   90.00
_cell.angle_gamma   90.00
#
_symmetry.space_group_name_H-M   'P 1'
#
loop_
_entity.id
_entity.type
_entity.pdbx_description
1 polymer ?
#
loop_
_entity_poly.entity_id
_entity_poly.type
_entity_poly.pdbx_seq_one_letter_code
_entity_poly.pdbx_strand_id
1 'polypeptide(L)'
;FICYSTMFYIITDYSRIKEISNKEYIIMMILLIVFYNNIFAITGLRNSLAIIIYILALYEEYFKENKKIIYKILYIIPCFIHMSMALGVVLRLAMIPYKRPNKKYIIAIILIYALSPAIVLNIASKLNGTAIFSDLYAKTATYSGSGANILNNMYNLIKIIAVIDLFAIFEKIYKGENTKVKDMTELICIFTLLSSNYSLIRDRWYDICIILLILCFIGRAK
;
A
#
# COMPACT_ATOMS: atom_id res chain seq x y z
N PHE A 1 2.95 -3.03 -20.29
CA PHE A 1 1.67 -3.62 -20.74
C PHE A 1 1.06 -4.51 -19.66
N ILE A 2 1.72 -5.59 -19.21
CA ILE A 2 1.19 -6.58 -18.24
C ILE A 2 0.60 -5.92 -16.98
N CYS A 3 1.30 -4.96 -16.37
CA CYS A 3 0.85 -4.32 -15.13
C CYS A 3 -0.49 -3.60 -15.32
N TYR A 4 -0.61 -2.80 -16.38
CA TYR A 4 -1.85 -2.09 -16.68
C TYR A 4 -2.98 -3.04 -17.04
N SER A 5 -2.70 -4.05 -17.87
CA SER A 5 -3.71 -5.05 -18.25
C SER A 5 -4.26 -5.78 -17.03
N THR A 6 -3.40 -6.13 -16.06
CA THR A 6 -3.84 -6.80 -14.83
C THR A 6 -4.66 -5.85 -13.95
N MET A 7 -4.29 -4.57 -13.83
CA MET A 7 -5.09 -3.59 -13.09
C MET A 7 -6.46 -3.37 -13.73
N PHE A 8 -6.52 -3.19 -15.04
CA PHE A 8 -7.77 -3.08 -15.78
C PHE A 8 -8.63 -4.33 -15.62
N TYR A 9 -8.01 -5.52 -15.67
CA TYR A 9 -8.70 -6.78 -15.43
C TYR A 9 -9.34 -6.79 -14.03
N ILE A 10 -8.57 -6.50 -12.98
CA ILE A 10 -9.05 -6.51 -11.59
C ILE A 10 -10.25 -5.57 -11.41
N ILE A 11 -10.15 -4.31 -11.89
CA ILE A 11 -11.22 -3.33 -11.75
C ILE A 11 -12.44 -3.74 -12.57
N THR A 12 -12.25 -4.21 -13.81
CA THR A 12 -13.35 -4.61 -14.69
C THR A 12 -14.06 -5.85 -14.16
N ASP A 13 -13.29 -6.86 -13.71
CA ASP A 13 -13.85 -8.10 -13.16
C ASP A 13 -14.67 -7.81 -11.89
N TYR A 14 -14.10 -7.01 -10.96
CA TYR A 14 -14.82 -6.65 -9.74
C TYR A 14 -16.04 -5.76 -9.99
N SER A 15 -15.95 -4.87 -10.97
CA SER A 15 -17.07 -4.04 -11.40
C SER A 15 -18.24 -4.88 -11.94
N ARG A 16 -17.94 -5.95 -12.69
CA ARG A 16 -18.95 -6.91 -13.15
C ARG A 16 -19.56 -7.71 -12.01
N ILE A 17 -18.73 -8.19 -11.07
CA ILE A 17 -19.21 -8.93 -9.89
C ILE A 17 -20.16 -8.07 -9.05
N LYS A 18 -19.87 -6.77 -8.93
CA LYS A 18 -20.65 -5.81 -8.14
C LYS A 18 -21.77 -5.13 -8.95
N GLU A 19 -21.88 -5.42 -10.25
CA GLU A 19 -22.92 -4.86 -11.14
C GLU A 19 -23.00 -3.32 -11.06
N ILE A 20 -21.84 -2.66 -11.04
CA ILE A 20 -21.79 -1.20 -10.97
C ILE A 20 -22.21 -0.56 -12.30
N SER A 21 -22.71 0.67 -12.23
CA SER A 21 -23.08 1.41 -13.43
C SER A 21 -21.86 1.81 -14.28
N ASN A 22 -22.06 1.99 -15.58
CA ASN A 22 -21.00 2.48 -16.49
C ASN A 22 -20.42 3.82 -16.03
N LYS A 23 -21.23 4.69 -15.43
CA LYS A 23 -20.78 5.98 -14.89
C LYS A 23 -19.80 5.80 -13.74
N GLU A 24 -20.13 4.94 -12.79
CA GLU A 24 -19.23 4.64 -11.67
C GLU A 24 -17.95 3.97 -12.14
N TYR A 25 -18.05 3.02 -13.07
CA TYR A 25 -16.88 2.39 -13.68
C TYR A 25 -15.93 3.41 -14.32
N ILE A 26 -16.44 4.36 -15.10
CA ILE A 26 -15.63 5.42 -15.71
C ILE A 26 -14.96 6.28 -14.64
N ILE A 27 -15.68 6.66 -13.60
CA ILE A 27 -15.12 7.44 -12.48
C ILE A 27 -13.94 6.67 -11.83
N MET A 28 -14.11 5.37 -11.57
CA MET A 28 -13.03 4.54 -10.99
C MET A 28 -11.81 4.44 -11.91
N MET A 29 -12.03 4.35 -13.22
CA MET A 29 -10.93 4.35 -14.19
C MET A 29 -10.18 5.67 -14.22
N ILE A 30 -10.91 6.80 -14.14
CA ILE A 30 -10.30 8.14 -14.04
C ILE A 30 -9.49 8.25 -12.74
N LEU A 31 -10.05 7.82 -11.60
CA LEU A 31 -9.33 7.83 -10.32
C LEU A 31 -8.06 6.99 -10.38
N LEU A 32 -8.10 5.80 -11.01
CA LEU A 32 -6.91 4.99 -11.21
C LEU A 32 -5.84 5.74 -12.01
N ILE A 33 -6.22 6.34 -13.14
CA ILE A 33 -5.27 7.05 -14.01
C ILE A 33 -4.66 8.27 -13.30
N VAL A 34 -5.46 8.99 -12.52
CA VAL A 34 -5.02 10.21 -11.82
C VAL A 34 -4.12 9.90 -10.62
N PHE A 35 -4.50 8.91 -9.80
CA PHE A 35 -3.80 8.65 -8.54
C PHE A 35 -2.72 7.59 -8.62
N TYR A 36 -2.75 6.70 -9.64
CA TYR A 36 -1.70 5.72 -9.81
C TYR A 36 -0.41 6.37 -10.33
N ASN A 37 0.72 5.99 -9.74
CA ASN A 37 2.02 6.56 -10.11
C ASN A 37 2.55 5.96 -11.42
N ASN A 38 2.05 6.47 -12.54
CA ASN A 38 2.38 5.98 -13.89
C ASN A 38 3.88 6.10 -14.21
N ILE A 39 4.56 7.15 -13.75
CA ILE A 39 6.00 7.36 -13.99
C ILE A 39 6.80 6.25 -13.30
N PHE A 40 6.47 5.94 -12.07
CA PHE A 40 7.12 4.88 -11.32
C PHE A 40 6.87 3.49 -11.92
N ALA A 41 5.68 3.26 -12.46
CA ALA A 41 5.34 2.03 -13.15
C ALA A 41 6.17 1.80 -14.41
N ILE A 42 6.53 2.87 -15.12
CA ILE A 42 7.35 2.80 -16.34
C ILE A 42 8.84 2.61 -16.00
N THR A 43 9.35 3.36 -15.02
CA THR A 43 10.78 3.35 -14.67
C THR A 43 11.20 2.17 -13.81
N GLY A 44 10.28 1.61 -13.06
CA GLY A 44 10.51 0.52 -12.11
C GLY A 44 9.83 -0.80 -12.49
N LEU A 45 10.02 -1.32 -13.70
CA LEU A 45 9.31 -2.49 -14.23
C LEU A 45 9.24 -3.70 -13.28
N ARG A 46 10.38 -4.09 -12.69
CA ARG A 46 10.42 -5.21 -11.73
C ARG A 46 9.56 -4.95 -10.50
N ASN A 47 9.63 -3.72 -10.00
CA ASN A 47 8.87 -3.32 -8.84
C ASN A 47 7.37 -3.27 -9.14
N SER A 48 6.98 -2.69 -10.27
CA SER A 48 5.58 -2.62 -10.71
C SER A 48 4.99 -4.01 -10.95
N LEU A 49 5.77 -4.93 -11.53
CA LEU A 49 5.36 -6.32 -11.69
C LEU A 49 5.13 -7.01 -10.33
N ALA A 50 6.03 -6.80 -9.37
CA ALA A 50 5.89 -7.35 -8.04
C ALA A 50 4.65 -6.79 -7.31
N ILE A 51 4.41 -5.49 -7.41
CA ILE A 51 3.24 -4.81 -6.83
C ILE A 51 1.96 -5.38 -7.43
N ILE A 52 1.85 -5.50 -8.73
CA ILE A 52 0.60 -5.93 -9.36
C ILE A 52 0.28 -7.41 -9.09
N ILE A 53 1.29 -8.27 -8.98
CA ILE A 53 1.09 -9.66 -8.57
C ILE A 53 0.60 -9.71 -7.11
N TYR A 54 1.15 -8.87 -6.24
CA TYR A 54 0.69 -8.76 -4.86
C TYR A 54 -0.76 -8.27 -4.76
N ILE A 55 -1.13 -7.26 -5.55
CA ILE A 55 -2.51 -6.76 -5.62
C ILE A 55 -3.46 -7.83 -6.14
N LEU A 56 -3.04 -8.60 -7.15
CA LEU A 56 -3.83 -9.72 -7.67
C LEU A 56 -4.06 -10.78 -6.59
N ALA A 57 -3.05 -11.09 -5.77
CA ALA A 57 -3.19 -12.01 -4.66
C ALA A 57 -4.20 -11.50 -3.61
N LEU A 58 -4.12 -10.21 -3.25
CA LEU A 58 -5.07 -9.56 -2.35
C LEU A 58 -6.49 -9.56 -2.93
N TYR A 59 -6.63 -9.25 -4.21
CA TYR A 59 -7.91 -9.24 -4.91
C TYR A 59 -8.58 -10.61 -4.87
N GLU A 60 -7.88 -11.66 -5.26
CA GLU A 60 -8.43 -13.01 -5.28
C GLU A 60 -8.77 -13.53 -3.88
N GLU A 61 -7.93 -13.25 -2.87
CA GLU A 61 -8.15 -13.76 -1.52
C GLU A 61 -9.25 -12.99 -0.78
N TYR A 62 -9.24 -11.65 -0.82
CA TYR A 62 -10.13 -10.84 0.03
C TYR A 62 -11.39 -10.35 -0.69
N PHE A 63 -11.30 -9.96 -1.97
CA PHE A 63 -12.45 -9.42 -2.69
C PHE A 63 -13.29 -10.50 -3.38
N LYS A 64 -12.64 -11.56 -3.88
CA LYS A 64 -13.33 -12.73 -4.46
C LYS A 64 -13.50 -13.87 -3.46
N GLU A 65 -12.91 -13.78 -2.27
CA GLU A 65 -12.92 -14.83 -1.24
C GLU A 65 -12.44 -16.20 -1.73
N ASN A 66 -11.49 -16.17 -2.67
CA ASN A 66 -11.00 -17.39 -3.29
C ASN A 66 -10.02 -18.12 -2.37
N LYS A 67 -10.40 -19.32 -1.91
CA LYS A 67 -9.64 -20.12 -0.93
C LYS A 67 -8.56 -21.01 -1.55
N LYS A 68 -8.38 -21.01 -2.88
CA LYS A 68 -7.39 -21.86 -3.54
C LYS A 68 -5.97 -21.53 -3.09
N ILE A 69 -5.18 -22.58 -2.83
CA ILE A 69 -3.79 -22.47 -2.35
C ILE A 69 -2.90 -21.65 -3.31
N ILE A 70 -3.17 -21.70 -4.61
CA ILE A 70 -2.42 -20.98 -5.63
C ILE A 70 -2.37 -19.47 -5.34
N TYR A 71 -3.47 -18.87 -4.86
CA TYR A 71 -3.54 -17.45 -4.56
C TYR A 71 -2.73 -17.07 -3.30
N LYS A 72 -2.54 -18.03 -2.38
CA LYS A 72 -1.62 -17.83 -1.24
C LYS A 72 -0.16 -17.87 -1.67
N ILE A 73 0.16 -18.70 -2.68
CA ILE A 73 1.51 -18.75 -3.26
C ILE A 73 1.84 -17.45 -3.98
N LEU A 74 0.85 -16.76 -4.58
CA LEU A 74 1.05 -15.47 -5.24
C LEU A 74 1.64 -14.39 -4.33
N TYR A 75 1.51 -14.49 -2.99
CA TYR A 75 2.18 -13.55 -2.08
C TYR A 75 3.69 -13.74 -2.00
N ILE A 76 4.17 -14.93 -2.31
CA ILE A 76 5.60 -15.27 -2.24
C ILE A 76 6.32 -14.85 -3.52
N ILE A 77 5.68 -14.95 -4.68
CA ILE A 77 6.26 -14.63 -6.00
C ILE A 77 6.82 -13.20 -6.05
N PRO A 78 6.11 -12.15 -5.58
CA PRO A 78 6.65 -10.79 -5.55
C PRO A 78 7.97 -10.64 -4.81
N CYS A 79 8.22 -11.46 -3.78
CA CYS A 79 9.47 -11.40 -3.00
C CYS A 79 10.69 -11.79 -3.83
N PHE A 80 10.54 -12.75 -4.75
CA PHE A 80 11.63 -13.15 -5.68
C PHE A 80 11.86 -12.11 -6.77
N ILE A 81 10.83 -11.38 -7.17
CA ILE A 81 10.94 -10.30 -8.16
C ILE A 81 11.57 -9.06 -7.51
N HIS A 82 11.11 -8.72 -6.30
CA HIS A 82 11.57 -7.56 -5.56
C HIS A 82 11.52 -7.79 -4.05
N MET A 83 12.69 -7.88 -3.41
CA MET A 83 12.83 -8.25 -1.99
C MET A 83 12.00 -7.38 -1.02
N SER A 84 11.77 -6.10 -1.34
CA SER A 84 10.95 -5.23 -0.48
C SER A 84 9.49 -5.69 -0.36
N MET A 85 9.02 -6.55 -1.25
CA MET A 85 7.68 -7.13 -1.17
C MET A 85 7.57 -8.24 -0.10
N ALA A 86 8.69 -8.64 0.54
CA ALA A 86 8.65 -9.46 1.75
C ALA A 86 7.83 -8.79 2.87
N LEU A 87 7.83 -7.45 2.94
CA LEU A 87 6.92 -6.71 3.83
C LEU A 87 5.44 -7.02 3.54
N GLY A 88 5.08 -7.28 2.30
CA GLY A 88 3.71 -7.70 1.93
C GLY A 88 3.32 -9.05 2.55
N VAL A 89 4.26 -10.01 2.58
CA VAL A 89 4.05 -11.29 3.27
C VAL A 89 3.88 -11.07 4.77
N VAL A 90 4.72 -10.22 5.37
CA VAL A 90 4.61 -9.86 6.80
C VAL A 90 3.25 -9.23 7.11
N LEU A 91 2.79 -8.28 6.29
CA LEU A 91 1.48 -7.65 6.46
C LEU A 91 0.35 -8.68 6.29
N ARG A 92 0.46 -9.58 5.30
CA ARG A 92 -0.52 -10.66 5.11
C ARG A 92 -0.57 -11.58 6.34
N LEU A 93 0.55 -11.90 6.96
CA LEU A 93 0.59 -12.70 8.19
C LEU A 93 0.04 -11.90 9.39
N ALA A 94 0.33 -10.60 9.47
CA ALA A 94 -0.20 -9.72 10.51
C ALA A 94 -1.74 -9.61 10.46
N MET A 95 -2.36 -9.82 9.31
CA MET A 95 -3.82 -9.85 9.18
C MET A 95 -4.49 -11.01 9.93
N ILE A 96 -3.78 -12.11 10.20
CA ILE A 96 -4.35 -13.28 10.88
C ILE A 96 -4.79 -12.91 12.32
N PRO A 97 -3.93 -12.32 13.16
CA PRO A 97 -4.31 -11.88 14.49
C PRO A 97 -4.88 -10.46 14.55
N TYR A 98 -4.97 -9.75 13.41
CA TYR A 98 -5.33 -8.35 13.39
C TYR A 98 -6.73 -8.12 14.00
N LYS A 99 -6.74 -7.32 15.04
CA LYS A 99 -7.97 -6.75 15.60
C LYS A 99 -7.85 -5.24 15.46
N ARG A 100 -8.91 -4.63 14.97
CA ARG A 100 -8.95 -3.18 14.72
C ARG A 100 -8.51 -2.42 15.97
N PRO A 101 -7.41 -1.64 15.88
CA PRO A 101 -6.92 -0.89 17.03
C PRO A 101 -7.87 0.26 17.36
N ASN A 102 -7.91 0.64 18.64
CA ASN A 102 -8.59 1.85 19.04
C ASN A 102 -7.89 3.07 18.37
N LYS A 103 -8.67 4.05 17.87
CA LYS A 103 -8.17 5.27 17.21
C LYS A 103 -7.06 5.99 18.00
N LYS A 104 -7.07 5.92 19.33
CA LYS A 104 -6.03 6.48 20.19
C LYS A 104 -4.67 5.82 19.96
N TYR A 105 -4.63 4.49 19.72
CA TYR A 105 -3.39 3.78 19.43
C TYR A 105 -2.87 4.09 18.02
N ILE A 106 -3.75 4.31 17.05
CA ILE A 106 -3.36 4.73 15.70
C ILE A 106 -2.63 6.07 15.76
N ILE A 107 -3.17 7.05 16.49
CA ILE A 107 -2.55 8.36 16.68
C ILE A 107 -1.20 8.21 17.39
N ALA A 108 -1.12 7.39 18.45
CA ALA A 108 0.14 7.13 19.15
C ALA A 108 1.19 6.48 18.23
N ILE A 109 0.79 5.52 17.41
CA ILE A 109 1.67 4.87 16.42
C ILE A 109 2.16 5.90 15.40
N ILE A 110 1.31 6.77 14.88
CA ILE A 110 1.69 7.84 13.95
C ILE A 110 2.70 8.79 14.59
N LEU A 111 2.49 9.19 15.85
CA LEU A 111 3.41 10.06 16.59
C LEU A 111 4.76 9.39 16.85
N ILE A 112 4.75 8.14 17.31
CA ILE A 112 5.99 7.35 17.51
C ILE A 112 6.75 7.23 16.20
N TYR A 113 6.03 7.06 15.11
CA TYR A 113 6.63 6.93 13.81
C TYR A 113 7.16 8.26 13.23
N ALA A 114 6.51 9.38 13.50
CA ALA A 114 7.07 10.70 13.14
C ALA A 114 8.46 10.92 13.74
N LEU A 115 8.72 10.29 14.90
CA LEU A 115 10.02 10.28 15.57
C LEU A 115 10.93 9.11 15.14
N SER A 116 10.40 8.16 14.35
CA SER A 116 11.12 6.91 14.02
C SER A 116 12.43 7.10 13.28
N PRO A 117 12.62 8.05 12.36
CA PRO A 117 13.91 8.24 11.70
C PRO A 117 15.01 8.62 12.70
N ALA A 118 14.71 9.49 13.65
CA ALA A 118 15.66 9.89 14.69
C ALA A 118 15.98 8.70 15.63
N ILE A 119 14.98 7.90 15.97
CA ILE A 119 15.15 6.70 16.82
C ILE A 119 15.97 5.64 16.08
N VAL A 120 15.62 5.34 14.83
CA VAL A 120 16.32 4.33 14.01
C VAL A 120 17.76 4.76 13.76
N LEU A 121 18.02 6.03 13.42
CA LEU A 121 19.36 6.56 13.23
C LEU A 121 20.18 6.49 14.54
N ASN A 122 19.57 6.81 15.67
CA ASN A 122 20.25 6.76 16.97
C ASN A 122 20.60 5.32 17.36
N ILE A 123 19.68 4.37 17.18
CA ILE A 123 19.95 2.95 17.44
C ILE A 123 20.99 2.41 16.46
N ALA A 124 20.84 2.69 15.16
CA ALA A 124 21.78 2.23 14.15
C ALA A 124 23.19 2.81 14.33
N SER A 125 23.31 4.08 14.77
CA SER A 125 24.61 4.69 15.08
C SER A 125 25.32 4.03 16.27
N LYS A 126 24.55 3.61 17.28
CA LYS A 126 25.10 2.89 18.46
C LYS A 126 25.52 1.45 18.15
N LEU A 127 24.92 0.84 17.14
CA LEU A 127 25.18 -0.54 16.70
C LEU A 127 26.10 -0.62 15.50
N ASN A 128 26.72 0.48 15.09
CA ASN A 128 27.49 0.64 13.85
C ASN A 128 28.76 -0.23 13.76
N GLY A 129 28.98 -1.15 14.69
CA GLY A 129 30.12 -2.10 14.69
C GLY A 129 29.94 -3.34 13.80
N THR A 130 28.77 -3.55 13.19
CA THR A 130 28.51 -4.71 12.32
C THR A 130 28.12 -4.25 10.92
N ALA A 131 28.56 -5.02 9.90
CA ALA A 131 28.29 -4.69 8.48
C ALA A 131 26.78 -4.51 8.17
N ILE A 132 25.92 -5.27 8.85
CA ILE A 132 24.47 -5.21 8.67
C ILE A 132 23.92 -3.85 9.17
N PHE A 133 24.34 -3.39 10.32
CA PHE A 133 23.87 -2.12 10.88
C PHE A 133 24.48 -0.91 10.19
N SER A 134 25.71 -0.99 9.67
CA SER A 134 26.32 0.06 8.87
C SER A 134 25.54 0.27 7.55
N ASP A 135 25.15 -0.82 6.87
CA ASP A 135 24.35 -0.77 5.65
C ASP A 135 22.93 -0.22 5.94
N LEU A 136 22.31 -0.64 7.05
CA LEU A 136 21.02 -0.13 7.49
C LEU A 136 21.11 1.37 7.82
N TYR A 137 22.17 1.81 8.52
CA TYR A 137 22.41 3.21 8.82
C TYR A 137 22.59 4.03 7.54
N ALA A 138 23.45 3.59 6.62
CA ALA A 138 23.69 4.27 5.35
C ALA A 138 22.41 4.41 4.52
N LYS A 139 21.63 3.33 4.41
CA LYS A 139 20.35 3.34 3.72
C LYS A 139 19.34 4.27 4.41
N THR A 140 19.21 4.18 5.73
CA THR A 140 18.29 5.04 6.48
C THR A 140 18.68 6.51 6.36
N ALA A 141 19.96 6.84 6.49
CA ALA A 141 20.47 8.20 6.29
C ALA A 141 20.24 8.72 4.88
N THR A 142 20.45 7.86 3.86
CA THR A 142 20.21 8.23 2.46
C THR A 142 18.73 8.46 2.18
N TYR A 143 17.84 7.63 2.71
CA TYR A 143 16.39 7.72 2.43
C TYR A 143 15.65 8.72 3.30
N SER A 144 16.12 8.99 4.52
CA SER A 144 15.55 10.02 5.40
C SER A 144 16.13 11.41 5.17
N GLY A 145 17.39 11.48 4.71
CA GLY A 145 18.13 12.72 4.51
C GLY A 145 18.29 13.14 3.05
N SER A 146 17.75 12.38 2.11
CA SER A 146 17.89 12.68 0.69
C SER A 146 17.25 14.02 0.37
N GLY A 147 18.11 14.99 0.40
CA GLY A 147 18.05 16.35 -0.04
C GLY A 147 16.66 16.82 -0.46
N ALA A 148 16.05 17.43 0.47
CA ALA A 148 14.77 18.05 0.36
C ALA A 148 14.76 19.08 -0.77
N ASN A 149 14.59 18.60 -1.98
CA ASN A 149 14.03 19.43 -3.01
C ASN A 149 12.62 19.77 -2.56
N ILE A 150 12.31 21.04 -2.34
CA ILE A 150 11.01 21.54 -1.85
C ILE A 150 9.87 20.88 -2.66
N LEU A 151 10.05 20.69 -3.97
CA LEU A 151 9.09 20.01 -4.84
C LEU A 151 8.85 18.55 -4.45
N ASN A 152 9.89 17.80 -4.05
CA ASN A 152 9.73 16.42 -3.58
C ASN A 152 8.98 16.36 -2.26
N ASN A 153 9.22 17.31 -1.37
CA ASN A 153 8.50 17.39 -0.09
C ASN A 153 7.03 17.75 -0.30
N MET A 154 6.72 18.66 -1.19
CA MET A 154 5.33 18.99 -1.55
C MET A 154 4.62 17.81 -2.19
N TYR A 155 5.26 17.11 -3.12
CA TYR A 155 4.71 15.91 -3.77
C TYR A 155 4.44 14.79 -2.75
N ASN A 156 5.36 14.60 -1.81
CA ASN A 156 5.22 13.65 -0.72
C ASN A 156 4.05 14.01 0.20
N LEU A 157 3.91 15.28 0.53
CA LEU A 157 2.82 15.78 1.36
C LEU A 157 1.47 15.57 0.67
N ILE A 158 1.37 15.85 -0.62
CA ILE A 158 0.15 15.63 -1.42
C ILE A 158 -0.26 14.15 -1.38
N LYS A 159 0.69 13.21 -1.55
CA LYS A 159 0.41 11.77 -1.46
C LYS A 159 -0.12 11.37 -0.08
N ILE A 160 0.49 11.88 0.99
CA ILE A 160 0.05 11.60 2.36
C ILE A 160 -1.36 12.13 2.58
N ILE A 161 -1.63 13.37 2.19
CA ILE A 161 -2.94 13.99 2.29
C ILE A 161 -3.97 13.17 1.48
N ALA A 162 -3.64 12.78 0.25
CA ALA A 162 -4.53 11.98 -0.59
C ALA A 162 -4.91 10.64 0.06
N VAL A 163 -3.94 9.93 0.69
CA VAL A 163 -4.23 8.68 1.41
C VAL A 163 -5.12 8.93 2.63
N ILE A 164 -4.85 10.00 3.39
CA ILE A 164 -5.65 10.35 4.57
C ILE A 164 -7.09 10.70 4.16
N ASP A 165 -7.26 11.54 3.12
CA ASP A 165 -8.57 11.97 2.65
C ASP A 165 -9.36 10.79 2.08
N LEU A 166 -8.74 9.97 1.22
CA LEU A 166 -9.38 8.78 0.66
C LEU A 166 -9.75 7.78 1.76
N PHE A 167 -8.88 7.61 2.76
CA PHE A 167 -9.18 6.73 3.89
C PHE A 167 -10.31 7.28 4.77
N ALA A 168 -10.34 8.58 5.04
CA ALA A 168 -11.43 9.22 5.79
C ALA A 168 -12.78 9.11 5.05
N ILE A 169 -12.75 9.27 3.73
CA ILE A 169 -13.92 9.05 2.87
C ILE A 169 -14.33 7.57 2.92
N PHE A 170 -13.36 6.66 2.78
CA PHE A 170 -13.59 5.22 2.87
C PHE A 170 -14.27 4.82 4.20
N GLU A 171 -13.79 5.30 5.33
CA GLU A 171 -14.35 5.02 6.66
C GLU A 171 -15.81 5.48 6.80
N LYS A 172 -16.17 6.63 6.20
CA LYS A 172 -17.53 7.15 6.20
C LYS A 172 -18.46 6.35 5.29
N ILE A 173 -17.93 5.89 4.19
CA ILE A 173 -18.70 5.39 3.06
C ILE A 173 -18.81 3.87 3.09
N TYR A 174 -17.72 3.16 3.45
CA TYR A 174 -17.70 1.72 3.43
C TYR A 174 -18.57 1.12 4.53
N LYS A 175 -19.76 0.71 4.13
CA LYS A 175 -20.73 -0.03 4.97
C LYS A 175 -20.78 -1.52 4.58
N GLY A 176 -19.79 -2.00 3.81
CA GLY A 176 -19.75 -3.37 3.33
C GLY A 176 -19.71 -4.40 4.47
N GLU A 177 -20.31 -5.54 4.24
CA GLU A 177 -20.40 -6.64 5.22
C GLU A 177 -19.06 -7.34 5.46
N ASN A 178 -18.12 -7.27 4.49
CA ASN A 178 -16.83 -7.95 4.60
C ASN A 178 -15.84 -7.15 5.47
N THR A 179 -15.86 -7.45 6.76
CA THR A 179 -14.96 -6.85 7.75
C THR A 179 -13.49 -7.11 7.43
N LYS A 180 -13.14 -8.26 6.83
CA LYS A 180 -11.76 -8.61 6.48
C LYS A 180 -11.17 -7.72 5.40
N VAL A 181 -11.97 -7.36 4.37
CA VAL A 181 -11.55 -6.39 3.34
C VAL A 181 -11.28 -5.04 3.98
N LYS A 182 -12.17 -4.61 4.87
CA LYS A 182 -12.01 -3.35 5.59
C LYS A 182 -10.75 -3.33 6.44
N ASP A 183 -10.54 -4.37 7.25
CA ASP A 183 -9.40 -4.49 8.15
C ASP A 183 -8.08 -4.54 7.37
N MET A 184 -8.04 -5.27 6.25
CA MET A 184 -6.88 -5.33 5.36
C MET A 184 -6.58 -3.96 4.74
N THR A 185 -7.58 -3.28 4.21
CA THR A 185 -7.40 -1.94 3.61
C THR A 185 -6.92 -0.94 4.66
N GLU A 186 -7.50 -0.97 5.87
CA GLU A 186 -7.07 -0.15 7.00
C GLU A 186 -5.60 -0.41 7.36
N LEU A 187 -5.20 -1.68 7.49
CA LEU A 187 -3.82 -2.04 7.81
C LEU A 187 -2.84 -1.53 6.76
N ILE A 188 -3.18 -1.68 5.47
CA ILE A 188 -2.32 -1.21 4.37
C ILE A 188 -2.26 0.32 4.33
N CYS A 189 -3.37 1.03 4.58
CA CYS A 189 -3.37 2.49 4.70
C CYS A 189 -2.48 2.96 5.85
N ILE A 190 -2.62 2.35 7.03
CA ILE A 190 -1.76 2.65 8.20
C ILE A 190 -0.29 2.41 7.84
N PHE A 191 0.02 1.27 7.22
CA PHE A 191 1.40 0.96 6.82
C PHE A 191 1.94 1.96 5.78
N THR A 192 1.12 2.36 4.82
CA THR A 192 1.48 3.39 3.82
C THR A 192 1.80 4.72 4.49
N LEU A 193 0.98 5.15 5.44
CA LEU A 193 1.22 6.36 6.23
C LEU A 193 2.49 6.22 7.08
N LEU A 194 2.68 5.08 7.73
CA LEU A 194 3.89 4.78 8.49
C LEU A 194 5.14 4.72 7.60
N SER A 195 5.06 4.35 6.35
CA SER A 195 6.20 4.36 5.42
C SER A 195 6.48 5.73 4.80
N SER A 196 5.75 6.79 5.18
CA SER A 196 5.88 8.14 4.60
C SER A 196 7.28 8.74 4.69
N ASN A 197 8.03 8.42 5.73
CA ASN A 197 9.41 8.88 5.91
C ASN A 197 10.43 8.17 4.98
N TYR A 198 10.04 7.06 4.35
CA TYR A 198 10.88 6.26 3.47
C TYR A 198 10.32 6.27 2.06
N SER A 199 10.76 7.23 1.24
CA SER A 199 10.16 7.53 -0.07
C SER A 199 9.95 6.29 -0.95
N LEU A 200 10.94 5.41 -1.05
CA LEU A 200 10.85 4.21 -1.89
C LEU A 200 9.81 3.19 -1.38
N ILE A 201 9.70 3.02 -0.07
CA ILE A 201 8.70 2.11 0.53
C ILE A 201 7.32 2.72 0.38
N ARG A 202 7.19 3.99 0.75
CA ARG A 202 5.93 4.73 0.65
C ARG A 202 5.35 4.70 -0.76
N ASP A 203 6.14 4.99 -1.79
CA ASP A 203 5.64 5.08 -3.16
C ASP A 203 5.06 3.76 -3.65
N ARG A 204 5.64 2.64 -3.24
CA ARG A 204 5.14 1.29 -3.55
C ARG A 204 3.83 0.98 -2.84
N TRP A 205 3.77 1.29 -1.55
CA TRP A 205 2.59 1.01 -0.74
C TRP A 205 1.45 1.99 -1.04
N TYR A 206 1.78 3.21 -1.48
CA TYR A 206 0.81 4.16 -2.00
C TYR A 206 0.03 3.58 -3.19
N ASP A 207 0.72 3.00 -4.16
CA ASP A 207 0.07 2.39 -5.33
C ASP A 207 -0.87 1.24 -4.92
N ILE A 208 -0.43 0.38 -4.01
CA ILE A 208 -1.26 -0.70 -3.47
C ILE A 208 -2.48 -0.12 -2.74
N CYS A 209 -2.27 0.87 -1.87
CA CYS A 209 -3.32 1.52 -1.10
C CYS A 209 -4.40 2.13 -2.00
N ILE A 210 -4.01 2.88 -3.03
CA ILE A 210 -4.94 3.53 -3.97
C ILE A 210 -5.81 2.49 -4.68
N ILE A 211 -5.22 1.41 -5.20
CA ILE A 211 -5.99 0.37 -5.90
C ILE A 211 -6.98 -0.30 -4.95
N LEU A 212 -6.58 -0.61 -3.73
CA LEU A 212 -7.47 -1.21 -2.73
C LEU A 212 -8.62 -0.27 -2.35
N LEU A 213 -8.35 1.02 -2.18
CA LEU A 213 -9.38 2.01 -1.92
C LEU A 213 -10.39 2.10 -3.07
N ILE A 214 -9.91 2.10 -4.32
CA ILE A 214 -10.77 2.08 -5.51
C ILE A 214 -11.66 0.83 -5.49
N LEU A 215 -11.10 -0.35 -5.22
CA LEU A 215 -11.88 -1.59 -5.13
C LEU A 215 -12.92 -1.54 -3.99
N CYS A 216 -12.58 -0.95 -2.86
CA CYS A 216 -13.54 -0.76 -1.77
C CYS A 216 -14.68 0.18 -2.16
N PHE A 217 -14.42 1.23 -2.94
CA PHE A 217 -15.47 2.09 -3.48
C PHE A 217 -16.41 1.35 -4.43
N ILE A 218 -15.87 0.49 -5.30
CA ILE A 218 -16.68 -0.39 -6.17
C ILE A 218 -17.55 -1.31 -5.33
N GLY A 219 -16.99 -1.91 -4.28
CA GLY A 219 -17.70 -2.84 -3.38
C GLY A 219 -18.89 -2.24 -2.64
N ARG A 220 -19.03 -0.91 -2.66
CA ARG A 220 -20.13 -0.17 -2.03
C ARG A 220 -21.39 -0.08 -2.89
N ALA A 221 -21.27 -0.23 -4.19
CA ALA A 221 -22.32 0.09 -5.17
C ALA A 221 -23.60 -0.79 -5.09
N LYS A 222 -23.99 -1.21 -3.86
CA LYS A 222 -25.30 -1.84 -3.58
C LYS A 222 -25.92 -1.26 -2.33
#